data_4b5a665cde62368701bd2e2a898cd3a0
#
_entry.id   4b5a665cde62368701bd2e2a898cd3a0
#
_cell.length_a   1.000
_cell.length_b   1.000
_cell.length_c   1.000
_cell.angle_alpha   90.00
_cell.angle_beta   90.00
_cell.angle_gamma   90.00
#
_symmetry.space_group_name_H-M   'P 1'
#
loop_
_entity.id
_entity.type
_entity.pdbx_description
1 polymer ?
#
loop_
_entity_poly.entity_id
_entity_poly.type
_entity_poly.pdbx_seq_one_letter_code
_entity_poly.pdbx_strand_id
1 'polypeptide(L)'
;MTRAKEKLIIVSSDKYKDENEFNQKIQEAVYNAKTMPKYIIASNAKKYSDWLIPSIGISLNHWNFIPRFLAKTTVSDVIKEKQETIKVKNIDEMREKVQKLLEFHYERPQSGNIPTKTSVTAIKEMTEEELTRKSDIEYEPIYMMQKPDFMRTEKLGTQIGTAHHQLMAFFDIEKIKALTENNYADFVASELVRVTNDGQIDSNVVSDKNIADMICKNVTSFWKSDMGKEVLSAKKVYRESPFEISIPAYEYDNTLPDEYRNEQIILQGIIDLYFEDKNGDIILVDYKTDKCTSKAEQLAVAKKYEKQLILYARAME
;
A
#
# COMPACT_ATOMS: atom_id res chain seq x y z
N MET A 1 -12.31 -6.07 -6.42
CA MET A 1 -12.32 -5.15 -7.59
C MET A 1 -13.49 -5.51 -8.48
N THR A 2 -14.44 -4.60 -8.66
CA THR A 2 -15.48 -4.75 -9.67
C THR A 2 -14.86 -4.52 -11.05
N ARG A 3 -14.79 -5.54 -11.87
CA ARG A 3 -14.35 -5.39 -13.27
C ARG A 3 -15.55 -4.96 -14.11
N ALA A 4 -15.49 -3.76 -14.68
CA ALA A 4 -16.46 -3.36 -15.70
C ALA A 4 -16.32 -4.29 -16.91
N LYS A 5 -17.42 -4.96 -17.32
CA LYS A 5 -17.41 -5.89 -18.46
C LYS A 5 -17.51 -5.16 -19.81
N GLU A 6 -18.24 -4.04 -19.84
CA GLU A 6 -18.53 -3.35 -21.10
C GLU A 6 -18.14 -1.88 -21.07
N LYS A 7 -18.37 -1.18 -19.97
CA LYS A 7 -18.17 0.27 -19.88
C LYS A 7 -17.78 0.70 -18.47
N LEU A 8 -16.75 1.52 -18.34
CA LEU A 8 -16.39 2.22 -17.13
C LEU A 8 -16.61 3.72 -17.33
N ILE A 9 -17.36 4.35 -16.43
CA ILE A 9 -17.59 5.79 -16.42
C ILE A 9 -16.91 6.36 -15.18
N ILE A 10 -15.98 7.29 -15.39
CA ILE A 10 -15.29 8.01 -14.32
C ILE A 10 -15.79 9.45 -14.37
N VAL A 11 -16.29 9.96 -13.25
CA VAL A 11 -16.74 11.34 -13.11
C VAL A 11 -15.78 12.07 -12.19
N SER A 12 -15.27 13.23 -12.63
CA SER A 12 -14.42 14.11 -11.84
C SER A 12 -15.08 15.48 -11.70
N SER A 13 -14.91 16.11 -10.55
CA SER A 13 -15.39 17.47 -10.27
C SER A 13 -14.35 18.55 -10.59
N ASP A 14 -13.37 18.25 -11.43
CA ASP A 14 -12.36 19.22 -11.84
C ASP A 14 -12.98 20.42 -12.54
N LYS A 15 -12.50 21.60 -12.19
CA LYS A 15 -13.00 22.86 -12.76
C LYS A 15 -12.17 23.24 -13.97
N TYR A 16 -12.81 23.29 -15.11
CA TYR A 16 -12.27 23.84 -16.34
C TYR A 16 -13.11 25.06 -16.74
N LYS A 17 -12.48 26.03 -17.38
CA LYS A 17 -13.13 27.26 -17.82
C LYS A 17 -14.14 26.99 -18.94
N ASP A 18 -13.74 26.16 -19.88
CA ASP A 18 -14.54 25.74 -21.03
C ASP A 18 -14.06 24.37 -21.55
N GLU A 19 -14.72 23.89 -22.59
CA GLU A 19 -14.39 22.60 -23.23
C GLU A 19 -13.01 22.61 -23.93
N ASN A 20 -12.54 23.78 -24.39
CA ASN A 20 -11.24 23.89 -25.04
C ASN A 20 -10.11 23.70 -24.01
N GLU A 21 -10.21 24.35 -22.85
CA GLU A 21 -9.25 24.16 -21.75
C GLU A 21 -9.25 22.67 -21.29
N PHE A 22 -10.42 22.07 -21.16
CA PHE A 22 -10.55 20.65 -20.83
C PHE A 22 -9.83 19.78 -21.85
N ASN A 23 -10.10 19.95 -23.14
CA ASN A 23 -9.49 19.14 -24.20
C ASN A 23 -7.96 19.35 -24.28
N GLN A 24 -7.50 20.59 -24.08
CA GLN A 24 -6.06 20.88 -24.03
C GLN A 24 -5.37 20.15 -22.85
N LYS A 25 -5.99 20.16 -21.68
CA LYS A 25 -5.44 19.47 -20.50
C LYS A 25 -5.42 17.95 -20.66
N ILE A 26 -6.43 17.36 -21.28
CA ILE A 26 -6.45 15.94 -21.61
C ILE A 26 -5.30 15.60 -22.59
N GLN A 27 -5.13 16.38 -23.65
CA GLN A 27 -4.05 16.15 -24.62
C GLN A 27 -2.65 16.30 -23.99
N GLU A 28 -2.46 17.31 -23.14
CA GLU A 28 -1.22 17.51 -22.39
C GLU A 28 -0.92 16.32 -21.46
N ALA A 29 -1.92 15.83 -20.71
CA ALA A 29 -1.77 14.68 -19.82
C ALA A 29 -1.42 13.40 -20.59
N VAL A 30 -2.07 13.16 -21.75
CA VAL A 30 -1.75 12.03 -22.62
C VAL A 30 -0.36 12.11 -23.24
N TYR A 31 0.07 13.32 -23.64
CA TYR A 31 1.42 13.56 -24.16
C TYR A 31 2.46 13.28 -23.07
N ASN A 32 2.27 13.83 -21.87
CA ASN A 32 3.15 13.61 -20.74
C ASN A 32 3.25 12.14 -20.35
N ALA A 33 2.14 11.40 -20.42
CA ALA A 33 2.10 9.96 -20.15
C ALA A 33 3.00 9.14 -21.10
N LYS A 34 3.22 9.63 -22.33
CA LYS A 34 4.06 8.98 -23.34
C LYS A 34 5.53 9.39 -23.28
N THR A 35 5.81 10.59 -22.80
CA THR A 35 7.14 11.22 -22.88
C THR A 35 7.86 11.32 -21.54
N MET A 36 7.13 11.35 -20.42
CA MET A 36 7.71 11.46 -19.09
C MET A 36 7.82 10.11 -18.37
N PRO A 37 8.82 9.92 -17.51
CA PRO A 37 8.91 8.78 -16.62
C PRO A 37 7.69 8.71 -15.70
N LYS A 38 7.15 7.50 -15.47
CA LYS A 38 5.91 7.28 -14.71
C LYS A 38 5.97 7.83 -13.28
N TYR A 39 7.14 7.76 -12.64
CA TYR A 39 7.33 8.27 -11.29
C TYR A 39 7.21 9.80 -11.20
N ILE A 40 7.63 10.54 -12.24
CA ILE A 40 7.47 12.00 -12.29
C ILE A 40 5.99 12.36 -12.39
N ILE A 41 5.23 11.64 -13.20
CA ILE A 41 3.79 11.86 -13.33
C ILE A 41 3.08 11.58 -12.00
N ALA A 42 3.45 10.48 -11.33
CA ALA A 42 2.86 10.10 -10.06
C ALA A 42 3.19 11.10 -8.93
N SER A 43 4.44 11.57 -8.84
CA SER A 43 4.88 12.51 -7.81
C SER A 43 4.28 13.91 -7.97
N ASN A 44 4.01 14.33 -9.22
CA ASN A 44 3.44 15.65 -9.51
C ASN A 44 1.91 15.69 -9.45
N ALA A 45 1.26 14.56 -9.31
CA ALA A 45 -0.20 14.48 -9.22
C ALA A 45 -0.71 15.12 -7.93
N LYS A 46 -1.64 16.09 -8.05
CA LYS A 46 -2.27 16.80 -6.92
C LYS A 46 -3.69 16.31 -6.63
N LYS A 47 -4.28 15.52 -7.51
CA LYS A 47 -5.64 14.98 -7.42
C LYS A 47 -5.75 13.70 -8.23
N TYR A 48 -6.80 12.93 -8.00
CA TYR A 48 -7.02 11.62 -8.65
C TYR A 48 -7.03 11.69 -10.19
N SER A 49 -7.59 12.75 -10.76
CA SER A 49 -7.62 12.95 -12.22
C SER A 49 -6.22 13.09 -12.82
N ASP A 50 -5.30 13.76 -12.13
CA ASP A 50 -3.92 13.93 -12.58
C ASP A 50 -3.17 12.61 -12.66
N TRP A 51 -3.61 11.62 -11.93
CA TRP A 51 -3.05 10.27 -11.91
C TRP A 51 -3.76 9.33 -12.90
N LEU A 52 -5.11 9.37 -12.93
CA LEU A 52 -5.91 8.48 -13.76
C LEU A 52 -5.79 8.79 -15.26
N ILE A 53 -5.83 10.05 -15.66
CA ILE A 53 -5.81 10.44 -17.06
C ILE A 53 -4.50 10.00 -17.75
N PRO A 54 -3.30 10.23 -17.19
CA PRO A 54 -2.05 9.70 -17.75
C PRO A 54 -2.03 8.18 -17.83
N SER A 55 -2.54 7.49 -16.81
CA SER A 55 -2.58 6.02 -16.79
C SER A 55 -3.47 5.43 -17.89
N ILE A 56 -4.61 6.07 -18.15
CA ILE A 56 -5.50 5.73 -19.25
C ILE A 56 -4.83 6.07 -20.60
N GLY A 57 -4.16 7.20 -20.69
CA GLY A 57 -3.45 7.65 -21.90
C GLY A 57 -2.35 6.69 -22.36
N ILE A 58 -1.65 6.03 -21.45
CA ILE A 58 -0.66 4.99 -21.75
C ILE A 58 -1.35 3.73 -22.32
N SER A 59 -2.58 3.43 -21.90
CA SER A 59 -3.34 2.24 -22.24
C SER A 59 -4.28 2.42 -23.42
N LEU A 60 -4.24 3.55 -24.14
CA LEU A 60 -5.17 3.91 -25.21
C LEU A 60 -5.26 2.91 -26.37
N ASN A 61 -4.25 2.07 -26.57
CA ASN A 61 -4.29 1.01 -27.56
C ASN A 61 -5.27 -0.13 -27.19
N HIS A 62 -5.75 -0.17 -25.95
CA HIS A 62 -6.63 -1.22 -25.43
C HIS A 62 -8.01 -0.71 -24.97
N TRP A 63 -8.22 0.62 -24.93
CA TRP A 63 -9.44 1.20 -24.39
C TRP A 63 -9.94 2.35 -25.27
N ASN A 64 -11.21 2.34 -25.63
CA ASN A 64 -11.88 3.50 -26.23
C ASN A 64 -12.14 4.54 -25.12
N PHE A 65 -11.16 5.40 -24.85
CA PHE A 65 -11.31 6.49 -23.92
C PHE A 65 -11.94 7.71 -24.60
N ILE A 66 -13.14 8.08 -24.18
CA ILE A 66 -13.87 9.24 -24.70
C ILE A 66 -14.03 10.25 -23.57
N PRO A 67 -13.15 11.27 -23.46
CA PRO A 67 -13.35 12.35 -22.50
C PRO A 67 -14.56 13.17 -22.89
N ARG A 68 -15.35 13.60 -21.91
CA ARG A 68 -16.49 14.49 -22.11
C ARG A 68 -16.46 15.62 -21.10
N PHE A 69 -16.60 16.83 -21.58
CA PHE A 69 -16.83 18.01 -20.75
C PHE A 69 -18.34 18.14 -20.49
N LEU A 70 -18.70 18.23 -19.21
CA LEU A 70 -20.07 18.51 -18.80
C LEU A 70 -20.13 19.94 -18.28
N ALA A 71 -20.72 20.84 -19.04
CA ALA A 71 -21.04 22.19 -18.55
C ALA A 71 -21.95 22.09 -17.32
N LYS A 72 -21.87 23.10 -16.44
CA LYS A 72 -22.73 23.19 -15.25
C LYS A 72 -24.17 23.29 -15.69
N THR A 73 -24.88 22.18 -15.77
CA THR A 73 -26.34 22.11 -15.91
C THR A 73 -26.94 22.15 -14.50
N THR A 74 -27.90 23.03 -14.30
CA THR A 74 -28.69 23.03 -13.05
C THR A 74 -29.53 21.75 -13.01
N VAL A 75 -29.71 21.16 -11.81
CA VAL A 75 -30.51 19.94 -11.63
C VAL A 75 -31.90 20.07 -12.26
N SER A 76 -32.45 21.28 -12.34
CA SER A 76 -33.71 21.60 -13.02
C SER A 76 -33.67 21.37 -14.54
N ASP A 77 -32.52 21.51 -15.21
CA ASP A 77 -32.42 21.34 -16.67
C ASP A 77 -32.34 19.86 -17.03
N VAL A 78 -31.68 19.05 -16.17
CA VAL A 78 -31.59 17.59 -16.33
C VAL A 78 -32.93 16.90 -16.11
N ILE A 79 -33.78 17.45 -15.23
CA ILE A 79 -35.12 16.91 -14.96
C ILE A 79 -36.09 17.23 -16.13
N LYS A 80 -35.90 18.36 -16.80
CA LYS A 80 -36.76 18.75 -17.95
C LYS A 80 -36.51 17.91 -19.21
N GLU A 81 -35.28 17.46 -19.47
CA GLU A 81 -34.96 16.60 -20.63
C GLU A 81 -35.39 15.13 -20.45
N LYS A 82 -35.69 14.69 -19.24
CA LYS A 82 -36.06 13.29 -18.95
C LYS A 82 -37.52 13.04 -18.64
N GLN A 83 -38.42 13.91 -19.08
CA GLN A 83 -39.87 13.60 -19.11
C GLN A 83 -40.31 12.89 -20.41
N GLU A 84 -39.43 12.20 -21.10
CA GLU A 84 -39.87 11.09 -21.95
C GLU A 84 -40.35 9.97 -21.03
N THR A 85 -41.66 9.88 -20.90
CA THR A 85 -42.35 8.77 -20.23
C THR A 85 -41.81 7.46 -20.83
N ILE A 86 -40.91 6.81 -20.09
CA ILE A 86 -40.58 5.43 -20.37
C ILE A 86 -41.87 4.65 -20.22
N LYS A 87 -42.52 4.30 -21.33
CA LYS A 87 -43.65 3.38 -21.36
C LYS A 87 -43.10 2.02 -20.97
N VAL A 88 -43.04 1.76 -19.67
CA VAL A 88 -42.65 0.44 -19.12
C VAL A 88 -43.77 -0.52 -19.49
N LYS A 89 -43.55 -1.33 -20.51
CA LYS A 89 -44.38 -2.50 -20.77
C LYS A 89 -44.11 -3.46 -19.61
N ASN A 90 -45.18 -3.85 -18.88
CA ASN A 90 -45.13 -4.73 -17.71
C ASN A 90 -44.62 -4.10 -16.41
N ILE A 91 -45.27 -3.05 -15.93
CA ILE A 91 -44.98 -2.44 -14.62
C ILE A 91 -45.12 -3.48 -13.48
N ASP A 92 -46.11 -4.36 -13.57
CA ASP A 92 -46.37 -5.36 -12.53
C ASP A 92 -45.25 -6.42 -12.44
N GLU A 93 -44.76 -6.93 -13.57
CA GLU A 93 -43.63 -7.85 -13.61
C GLU A 93 -42.32 -7.21 -13.10
N MET A 94 -42.13 -5.92 -13.38
CA MET A 94 -40.98 -5.18 -12.89
C MET A 94 -41.09 -4.90 -11.39
N ARG A 95 -42.29 -4.63 -10.89
CA ARG A 95 -42.58 -4.47 -9.46
C ARG A 95 -42.31 -5.75 -8.70
N GLU A 96 -42.73 -6.89 -9.19
CA GLU A 96 -42.42 -8.20 -8.59
C GLU A 96 -40.94 -8.50 -8.58
N LYS A 97 -40.20 -8.19 -9.64
CA LYS A 97 -38.74 -8.35 -9.69
C LYS A 97 -38.02 -7.45 -8.69
N VAL A 98 -38.43 -6.19 -8.61
CA VAL A 98 -37.86 -5.25 -7.63
C VAL A 98 -38.20 -5.68 -6.21
N GLN A 99 -39.44 -6.12 -5.96
CA GLN A 99 -39.84 -6.61 -4.65
C GLN A 99 -39.03 -7.84 -4.22
N LYS A 100 -38.83 -8.82 -5.10
CA LYS A 100 -37.96 -9.99 -4.85
C LYS A 100 -36.51 -9.59 -4.57
N LEU A 101 -36.00 -8.57 -5.24
CA LEU A 101 -34.66 -8.05 -4.96
C LEU A 101 -34.57 -7.32 -3.61
N LEU A 102 -35.62 -6.60 -3.21
CA LEU A 102 -35.69 -5.91 -1.93
C LEU A 102 -35.94 -6.88 -0.75
N GLU A 103 -36.63 -7.98 -0.99
CA GLU A 103 -36.88 -9.04 -0.02
C GLU A 103 -35.73 -10.06 0.07
N PHE A 104 -34.73 -9.92 -0.81
CA PHE A 104 -33.55 -10.79 -0.77
C PHE A 104 -32.75 -10.53 0.51
N HIS A 105 -32.65 -11.55 1.35
CA HIS A 105 -31.81 -11.56 2.53
C HIS A 105 -30.61 -12.49 2.26
N TYR A 106 -29.42 -11.95 2.47
CA TYR A 106 -28.22 -12.76 2.35
C TYR A 106 -28.20 -13.81 3.47
N GLU A 107 -28.05 -15.08 3.13
CA GLU A 107 -28.10 -16.19 4.10
C GLU A 107 -27.03 -16.08 5.18
N ARG A 108 -25.91 -15.42 4.87
CA ARG A 108 -24.78 -15.23 5.77
C ARG A 108 -24.43 -13.74 5.89
N PRO A 109 -25.24 -12.93 6.60
CA PRO A 109 -25.06 -11.48 6.63
C PRO A 109 -23.74 -11.05 7.26
N GLN A 110 -23.19 -11.81 8.19
CA GLN A 110 -21.93 -11.49 8.86
C GLN A 110 -20.69 -11.84 8.02
N SER A 111 -20.80 -12.69 7.02
CA SER A 111 -19.66 -12.96 6.10
C SER A 111 -19.26 -11.73 5.30
N GLY A 112 -20.17 -10.76 5.12
CA GLY A 112 -19.85 -9.46 4.50
C GLY A 112 -18.91 -8.59 5.32
N ASN A 113 -18.77 -8.86 6.63
CA ASN A 113 -17.88 -8.15 7.54
C ASN A 113 -16.48 -8.79 7.62
N ILE A 114 -16.31 -10.00 7.05
CA ILE A 114 -15.03 -10.70 7.01
C ILE A 114 -14.27 -10.21 5.77
N PRO A 115 -13.08 -9.61 5.93
CA PRO A 115 -12.31 -9.16 4.79
C PRO A 115 -11.83 -10.37 3.97
N THR A 116 -11.93 -10.29 2.66
CA THR A 116 -11.37 -11.32 1.77
C THR A 116 -9.84 -11.34 1.85
N LYS A 117 -9.23 -10.18 2.17
CA LYS A 117 -7.79 -9.98 2.22
C LYS A 117 -7.43 -8.98 3.32
N THR A 118 -6.37 -9.26 4.06
CA THR A 118 -5.86 -8.40 5.14
C THR A 118 -4.34 -8.35 5.13
N SER A 119 -3.75 -7.42 5.89
CA SER A 119 -2.30 -7.33 6.07
C SER A 119 -1.89 -7.76 7.49
N VAL A 120 -0.62 -8.17 7.62
CA VAL A 120 -0.03 -8.50 8.93
C VAL A 120 -0.10 -7.30 9.89
N THR A 121 0.12 -6.09 9.39
CA THR A 121 0.03 -4.85 10.16
C THR A 121 -1.38 -4.62 10.70
N ALA A 122 -2.41 -4.85 9.87
CA ALA A 122 -3.80 -4.72 10.29
C ALA A 122 -4.17 -5.69 11.41
N ILE A 123 -3.72 -6.95 11.34
CA ILE A 123 -3.96 -7.95 12.41
C ILE A 123 -3.26 -7.54 13.72
N LYS A 124 -2.08 -6.92 13.63
CA LYS A 124 -1.32 -6.49 14.79
C LYS A 124 -1.98 -5.32 15.53
N GLU A 125 -2.54 -4.37 14.79
CA GLU A 125 -3.11 -3.13 15.33
C GLU A 125 -4.52 -3.31 15.91
N MET A 126 -5.14 -4.48 15.71
CA MET A 126 -6.48 -4.75 16.22
C MET A 126 -6.46 -4.97 17.73
N THR A 127 -6.85 -3.95 18.47
CA THR A 127 -7.22 -4.05 19.88
C THR A 127 -8.70 -4.45 20.00
N GLU A 128 -9.14 -4.98 21.15
CA GLU A 128 -10.55 -5.39 21.37
C GLU A 128 -11.55 -4.25 21.10
N GLU A 129 -11.15 -2.99 21.32
CA GLU A 129 -11.98 -1.80 21.04
C GLU A 129 -12.12 -1.50 19.53
N GLU A 130 -11.15 -1.89 18.73
CA GLU A 130 -11.13 -1.68 17.27
C GLU A 130 -11.90 -2.76 16.52
N LEU A 131 -12.02 -3.96 17.10
CA LEU A 131 -12.89 -5.02 16.59
C LEU A 131 -14.35 -4.57 16.46
N THR A 132 -14.79 -3.64 17.31
CA THR A 132 -16.14 -3.05 17.27
C THR A 132 -16.31 -1.89 16.28
N ARG A 133 -15.22 -1.32 15.74
CA ARG A 133 -15.21 -0.17 14.81
C ARG A 133 -14.87 -0.52 13.36
N LYS A 134 -14.91 -1.77 12.97
CA LYS A 134 -14.37 -2.32 11.71
C LYS A 134 -14.98 -1.86 10.38
N SER A 135 -15.80 -0.82 10.32
CA SER A 135 -16.36 -0.35 9.05
C SER A 135 -15.40 0.46 8.16
N ASP A 136 -14.25 0.94 8.68
CA ASP A 136 -13.42 1.95 8.01
C ASP A 136 -11.93 1.59 7.87
N ILE A 137 -11.56 0.30 7.74
CA ILE A 137 -10.18 -0.07 7.47
C ILE A 137 -9.84 0.28 6.02
N GLU A 138 -9.15 1.41 5.85
CA GLU A 138 -8.52 1.77 4.58
C GLU A 138 -7.48 0.73 4.20
N TYR A 139 -7.68 0.10 3.07
CA TYR A 139 -6.83 -0.94 2.52
C TYR A 139 -5.55 -0.31 1.95
N GLU A 140 -4.41 -0.46 2.61
CA GLU A 140 -3.14 -0.05 2.03
C GLU A 140 -2.66 -1.10 1.01
N PRO A 141 -2.53 -0.73 -0.29
CA PRO A 141 -1.98 -1.65 -1.28
C PRO A 141 -0.48 -1.89 -0.99
N ILE A 142 -0.08 -3.17 -0.94
CA ILE A 142 1.28 -3.63 -0.62
C ILE A 142 2.32 -3.22 -1.67
N TYR A 143 1.91 -2.85 -2.85
CA TYR A 143 2.87 -2.38 -3.85
C TYR A 143 3.31 -0.96 -3.49
N MET A 144 4.63 -0.76 -3.35
CA MET A 144 5.29 0.55 -3.22
C MET A 144 5.01 1.44 -4.45
N MET A 145 3.74 1.71 -4.73
CA MET A 145 3.39 2.86 -5.55
C MET A 145 3.61 4.08 -4.68
N GLN A 146 4.56 4.93 -5.06
CA GLN A 146 4.69 6.24 -4.44
C GLN A 146 3.32 6.92 -4.48
N LYS A 147 2.70 7.05 -3.30
CA LYS A 147 1.42 7.76 -3.18
C LYS A 147 1.62 9.19 -3.67
N PRO A 148 0.72 9.75 -4.48
CA PRO A 148 0.76 11.17 -4.83
C PRO A 148 0.85 12.04 -3.58
N ASP A 149 1.52 13.20 -3.65
CA ASP A 149 1.78 14.06 -2.48
C ASP A 149 0.50 14.46 -1.73
N PHE A 150 -0.64 14.56 -2.42
CA PHE A 150 -1.93 14.87 -1.79
C PHE A 150 -2.52 13.73 -0.94
N MET A 151 -2.01 12.51 -1.06
CA MET A 151 -2.38 11.34 -0.24
C MET A 151 -1.42 11.07 0.91
N ARG A 152 -0.33 11.86 1.02
CA ARG A 152 0.68 11.69 2.07
C ARG A 152 0.23 12.42 3.33
N THR A 153 -0.41 11.69 4.24
CA THR A 153 -0.75 12.17 5.59
C THR A 153 0.12 11.53 6.68
N GLU A 154 1.23 10.93 6.27
CA GLU A 154 2.09 10.19 7.19
C GLU A 154 2.75 11.10 8.24
N LYS A 155 2.73 10.66 9.49
CA LYS A 155 3.47 11.32 10.56
C LYS A 155 4.98 11.21 10.30
N LEU A 156 5.76 12.22 10.67
CA LEU A 156 7.22 12.24 10.48
C LEU A 156 7.91 10.96 10.99
N GLY A 157 7.45 10.40 12.09
CA GLY A 157 7.98 9.15 12.65
C GLY A 157 7.83 7.95 11.70
N THR A 158 6.69 7.84 11.01
CA THR A 158 6.44 6.80 10.01
C THR A 158 7.36 6.97 8.80
N GLN A 159 7.53 8.22 8.33
CA GLN A 159 8.43 8.53 7.20
C GLN A 159 9.89 8.18 7.51
N ILE A 160 10.34 8.44 8.74
CA ILE A 160 11.68 8.06 9.21
C ILE A 160 11.82 6.53 9.25
N GLY A 161 10.81 5.80 9.73
CA GLY A 161 10.79 4.34 9.70
C GLY A 161 10.90 3.81 8.27
N THR A 162 10.07 4.33 7.38
CA THR A 162 10.09 3.99 5.94
C THR A 162 11.47 4.24 5.32
N ALA A 163 12.15 5.37 5.65
CA ALA A 163 13.48 5.65 5.14
C ALA A 163 14.54 4.63 5.62
N HIS A 164 14.45 4.13 6.86
CA HIS A 164 15.31 3.04 7.33
C HIS A 164 15.09 1.75 6.52
N HIS A 165 13.84 1.32 6.35
CA HIS A 165 13.52 0.12 5.57
C HIS A 165 13.99 0.26 4.12
N GLN A 166 13.75 1.40 3.48
CA GLN A 166 14.19 1.65 2.10
C GLN A 166 15.72 1.64 1.98
N LEU A 167 16.45 2.25 2.94
CA LEU A 167 17.91 2.16 2.93
C LEU A 167 18.38 0.71 3.04
N MET A 168 17.81 -0.08 3.94
CA MET A 168 18.15 -1.48 4.10
C MET A 168 17.76 -2.34 2.88
N ALA A 169 16.61 -2.06 2.26
CA ALA A 169 16.13 -2.74 1.07
C ALA A 169 17.08 -2.58 -0.13
N PHE A 170 17.56 -1.37 -0.35
CA PHE A 170 18.40 -1.02 -1.51
C PHE A 170 19.91 -0.97 -1.21
N PHE A 171 20.31 -1.32 0.02
CA PHE A 171 21.71 -1.29 0.46
C PHE A 171 22.59 -2.26 -0.34
N ASP A 172 23.80 -1.85 -0.70
CA ASP A 172 24.76 -2.70 -1.40
C ASP A 172 25.53 -3.60 -0.41
N ILE A 173 24.95 -4.79 -0.13
CA ILE A 173 25.51 -5.76 0.81
C ILE A 173 26.86 -6.29 0.31
N GLU A 174 27.06 -6.46 -0.98
CA GLU A 174 28.31 -7.02 -1.50
C GLU A 174 29.49 -6.05 -1.31
N LYS A 175 29.24 -4.75 -1.42
CA LYS A 175 30.29 -3.77 -1.14
C LYS A 175 30.67 -3.70 0.33
N ILE A 176 29.70 -3.70 1.26
CA ILE A 176 30.02 -3.64 2.69
C ILE A 176 30.78 -4.90 3.16
N LYS A 177 30.51 -6.08 2.59
CA LYS A 177 31.28 -7.32 2.85
C LYS A 177 32.78 -7.16 2.61
N ALA A 178 33.16 -6.32 1.64
CA ALA A 178 34.56 -6.08 1.28
C ALA A 178 35.23 -5.01 2.17
N LEU A 179 34.51 -4.36 3.05
CA LEU A 179 35.01 -3.27 3.90
C LEU A 179 35.38 -3.76 5.31
N THR A 180 36.26 -2.98 5.96
CA THR A 180 36.50 -3.12 7.41
C THR A 180 35.44 -2.34 8.19
N GLU A 181 35.11 -2.76 9.41
CA GLU A 181 34.10 -2.14 10.28
C GLU A 181 34.33 -0.63 10.51
N ASN A 182 35.60 -0.18 10.44
CA ASN A 182 35.93 1.25 10.58
C ASN A 182 35.35 2.10 9.44
N ASN A 183 35.17 1.54 8.26
CA ASN A 183 34.68 2.24 7.07
C ASN A 183 33.16 2.11 6.90
N TYR A 184 32.46 1.37 7.76
CA TYR A 184 31.03 1.14 7.63
C TYR A 184 30.21 2.45 7.71
N ALA A 185 30.60 3.38 8.61
CA ALA A 185 29.86 4.63 8.79
C ALA A 185 29.90 5.50 7.52
N ASP A 186 31.08 5.66 6.91
CA ASP A 186 31.24 6.46 5.69
C ASP A 186 30.53 5.79 4.52
N PHE A 187 30.58 4.45 4.45
CA PHE A 187 29.87 3.72 3.41
C PHE A 187 28.35 3.84 3.56
N VAL A 188 27.80 3.69 4.76
CA VAL A 188 26.36 3.85 5.03
C VAL A 188 25.90 5.26 4.66
N ALA A 189 26.70 6.29 4.98
CA ALA A 189 26.38 7.67 4.58
C ALA A 189 26.35 7.82 3.05
N SER A 190 27.30 7.21 2.34
CA SER A 190 27.31 7.24 0.86
C SER A 190 26.13 6.49 0.25
N GLU A 191 25.71 5.37 0.85
CA GLU A 191 24.53 4.61 0.43
C GLU A 191 23.25 5.38 0.67
N LEU A 192 23.11 6.09 1.80
CA LEU A 192 21.94 6.95 2.05
C LEU A 192 21.82 8.00 0.95
N VAL A 193 22.91 8.66 0.56
CA VAL A 193 22.92 9.65 -0.54
C VAL A 193 22.56 8.98 -1.87
N ARG A 194 23.14 7.82 -2.17
CA ARG A 194 22.87 7.09 -3.40
C ARG A 194 21.39 6.69 -3.51
N VAL A 195 20.85 6.04 -2.48
CA VAL A 195 19.47 5.54 -2.47
C VAL A 195 18.46 6.69 -2.52
N THR A 196 18.79 7.84 -1.91
CA THR A 196 17.99 9.07 -2.01
C THR A 196 18.02 9.65 -3.42
N ASN A 197 19.18 9.71 -4.05
CA ASN A 197 19.32 10.21 -5.43
C ASN A 197 18.64 9.31 -6.45
N ASP A 198 18.59 7.98 -6.17
CA ASP A 198 17.86 7.01 -6.97
C ASP A 198 16.32 7.11 -6.76
N GLY A 199 15.86 8.05 -5.92
CA GLY A 199 14.44 8.35 -5.67
C GLY A 199 13.73 7.30 -4.80
N GLN A 200 14.46 6.44 -4.12
CA GLN A 200 13.88 5.41 -3.25
C GLN A 200 13.55 5.97 -1.86
N ILE A 201 14.30 6.94 -1.37
CA ILE A 201 14.06 7.64 -0.10
C ILE A 201 13.59 9.06 -0.41
N ASP A 202 12.55 9.52 0.29
CA ASP A 202 12.08 10.89 0.18
C ASP A 202 13.18 11.88 0.66
N SER A 203 13.67 12.71 -0.25
CA SER A 203 14.71 13.69 0.04
C SER A 203 14.31 14.69 1.12
N ASN A 204 13.02 14.98 1.28
CA ASN A 204 12.53 15.88 2.33
C ASN A 204 12.77 15.30 3.73
N VAL A 205 12.68 13.98 3.89
CA VAL A 205 12.91 13.30 5.18
C VAL A 205 14.37 13.40 5.59
N VAL A 206 15.28 13.18 4.65
CA VAL A 206 16.74 13.18 4.91
C VAL A 206 17.40 14.53 4.73
N SER A 207 16.67 15.58 4.36
CA SER A 207 17.15 16.95 4.32
C SER A 207 17.50 17.51 5.70
N ASP A 208 16.82 17.01 6.77
CA ASP A 208 17.22 17.27 8.15
C ASP A 208 18.45 16.43 8.49
N LYS A 209 19.57 17.13 8.75
CA LYS A 209 20.85 16.49 9.07
C LYS A 209 20.76 15.57 10.30
N ASN A 210 19.97 15.93 11.33
CA ASN A 210 19.84 15.09 12.52
C ASN A 210 19.14 13.78 12.19
N ILE A 211 18.14 13.80 11.30
CA ILE A 211 17.44 12.59 10.85
C ILE A 211 18.39 11.75 10.00
N ALA A 212 19.11 12.33 9.05
CA ALA A 212 20.08 11.61 8.23
C ALA A 212 21.19 10.96 9.07
N ASP A 213 21.76 11.69 10.04
CA ASP A 213 22.78 11.19 10.96
C ASP A 213 22.24 10.06 11.84
N MET A 214 20.98 10.16 12.30
CA MET A 214 20.32 9.11 13.07
C MET A 214 20.13 7.84 12.23
N ILE A 215 19.65 7.96 11.00
CA ILE A 215 19.48 6.80 10.08
C ILE A 215 20.83 6.14 9.85
N CYS A 216 21.85 6.91 9.49
CA CYS A 216 23.22 6.40 9.29
C CYS A 216 23.76 5.68 10.52
N LYS A 217 23.58 6.24 11.70
CA LYS A 217 24.00 5.64 12.97
C LYS A 217 23.32 4.30 13.22
N ASN A 218 21.99 4.25 13.06
CA ASN A 218 21.22 3.04 13.31
C ASN A 218 21.61 1.92 12.34
N VAL A 219 21.68 2.21 11.05
CA VAL A 219 22.08 1.23 10.02
C VAL A 219 23.53 0.76 10.20
N THR A 220 24.43 1.68 10.54
CA THR A 220 25.83 1.32 10.88
C THR A 220 25.89 0.39 12.10
N SER A 221 25.08 0.66 13.12
CA SER A 221 25.01 -0.16 14.33
C SER A 221 24.47 -1.57 14.02
N PHE A 222 23.48 -1.68 13.13
CA PHE A 222 22.99 -2.98 12.68
C PHE A 222 24.10 -3.79 12.01
N TRP A 223 24.84 -3.22 11.04
CA TRP A 223 25.90 -3.93 10.33
C TRP A 223 27.09 -4.32 11.22
N LYS A 224 27.31 -3.63 12.34
CA LYS A 224 28.31 -3.97 13.35
C LYS A 224 27.83 -5.00 14.38
N SER A 225 26.52 -5.25 14.46
CA SER A 225 25.93 -6.21 15.39
C SER A 225 26.25 -7.67 14.99
N ASP A 226 26.03 -8.60 15.91
CA ASP A 226 26.19 -10.03 15.62
C ASP A 226 25.23 -10.46 14.52
N MET A 227 23.98 -10.01 14.54
CA MET A 227 23.01 -10.26 13.47
C MET A 227 23.48 -9.71 12.12
N GLY A 228 23.99 -8.49 12.07
CA GLY A 228 24.55 -7.92 10.85
C GLY A 228 25.71 -8.75 10.29
N LYS A 229 26.58 -9.26 11.15
CA LYS A 229 27.69 -10.14 10.77
C LYS A 229 27.21 -11.50 10.23
N GLU A 230 26.15 -12.04 10.80
CA GLU A 230 25.52 -13.27 10.28
C GLU A 230 24.94 -13.03 8.88
N VAL A 231 24.21 -11.94 8.67
CA VAL A 231 23.70 -11.54 7.34
C VAL A 231 24.84 -11.40 6.33
N LEU A 232 25.95 -10.73 6.72
CA LEU A 232 27.12 -10.56 5.83
C LEU A 232 27.81 -11.89 5.53
N SER A 233 27.74 -12.89 6.42
CA SER A 233 28.30 -14.22 6.21
C SER A 233 27.42 -15.16 5.40
N ALA A 234 26.14 -14.82 5.23
CA ALA A 234 25.16 -15.62 4.52
C ALA A 234 25.50 -15.73 3.02
N LYS A 235 25.23 -16.90 2.44
CA LYS A 235 25.42 -17.14 1.00
C LYS A 235 24.40 -16.38 0.17
N LYS A 236 23.18 -16.23 0.68
CA LYS A 236 22.09 -15.59 -0.01
C LYS A 236 21.19 -14.87 1.00
N VAL A 237 20.90 -13.63 0.71
CA VAL A 237 20.05 -12.75 1.52
C VAL A 237 18.87 -12.31 0.67
N TYR A 238 17.68 -12.47 1.20
CA TYR A 238 16.43 -12.02 0.58
C TYR A 238 15.92 -10.80 1.34
N ARG A 239 15.45 -9.80 0.62
CA ARG A 239 14.97 -8.54 1.18
C ARG A 239 13.64 -8.15 0.57
N GLU A 240 12.80 -7.48 1.36
CA GLU A 240 11.49 -6.97 0.92
C GLU A 240 10.71 -8.04 0.15
N SER A 241 10.63 -9.25 0.72
CA SER A 241 10.02 -10.40 0.05
C SER A 241 8.52 -10.44 0.31
N PRO A 242 7.67 -10.20 -0.71
CA PRO A 242 6.23 -10.27 -0.56
C PRO A 242 5.76 -11.70 -0.40
N PHE A 243 4.72 -11.90 0.43
CA PHE A 243 4.06 -13.18 0.58
C PHE A 243 2.53 -13.04 0.64
N GLU A 244 1.85 -14.13 0.32
CA GLU A 244 0.41 -14.28 0.49
C GLU A 244 0.13 -15.69 1.00
N ILE A 245 -0.55 -15.79 2.15
CA ILE A 245 -1.00 -17.07 2.73
C ILE A 245 -2.47 -17.02 3.06
N SER A 246 -3.10 -18.19 3.17
CA SER A 246 -4.47 -18.30 3.64
C SER A 246 -4.48 -18.57 5.14
N ILE A 247 -5.28 -17.81 5.87
CA ILE A 247 -5.51 -18.02 7.31
C ILE A 247 -7.01 -18.16 7.57
N PRO A 248 -7.42 -18.94 8.59
CA PRO A 248 -8.81 -19.00 8.99
C PRO A 248 -9.26 -17.68 9.65
N ALA A 249 -10.52 -17.32 9.43
CA ALA A 249 -11.07 -16.04 9.87
C ALA A 249 -11.00 -15.81 11.39
N TYR A 250 -11.01 -16.87 12.19
CA TYR A 250 -10.88 -16.75 13.65
C TYR A 250 -9.51 -16.19 14.10
N GLU A 251 -8.48 -16.33 13.29
CA GLU A 251 -7.16 -15.74 13.57
C GLU A 251 -7.15 -14.22 13.36
N TYR A 252 -8.05 -13.77 12.50
CA TYR A 252 -8.28 -12.35 12.27
C TYR A 252 -9.23 -11.77 13.32
N ASP A 253 -10.34 -12.47 13.60
CA ASP A 253 -11.37 -12.06 14.56
C ASP A 253 -11.86 -13.27 15.36
N ASN A 254 -11.41 -13.39 16.60
CA ASN A 254 -11.78 -14.49 17.48
C ASN A 254 -13.21 -14.40 18.03
N THR A 255 -13.92 -13.29 17.79
CA THR A 255 -15.32 -13.08 18.21
C THR A 255 -16.33 -13.59 17.18
N LEU A 256 -15.87 -14.06 16.02
CA LEU A 256 -16.73 -14.57 14.96
C LEU A 256 -17.54 -15.78 15.45
N PRO A 257 -18.84 -15.89 15.06
CA PRO A 257 -19.64 -17.09 15.27
C PRO A 257 -18.99 -18.32 14.63
N ASP A 258 -19.22 -19.50 15.22
CA ASP A 258 -18.55 -20.74 14.82
C ASP A 258 -18.72 -21.08 13.32
N GLU A 259 -19.86 -20.72 12.73
CA GLU A 259 -20.15 -20.96 11.31
C GLU A 259 -19.24 -20.17 10.34
N TYR A 260 -18.61 -19.05 10.80
CA TYR A 260 -17.74 -18.21 9.99
C TYR A 260 -16.25 -18.36 10.33
N ARG A 261 -15.93 -19.01 11.45
CA ARG A 261 -14.55 -19.07 11.96
C ARG A 261 -13.54 -19.71 11.02
N ASN A 262 -13.99 -20.67 10.22
CA ASN A 262 -13.15 -21.43 9.29
C ASN A 262 -13.16 -20.84 7.86
N GLU A 263 -13.84 -19.72 7.63
CA GLU A 263 -13.73 -19.02 6.36
C GLU A 263 -12.29 -18.56 6.14
N GLN A 264 -11.84 -18.59 4.89
CA GLN A 264 -10.44 -18.30 4.57
C GLN A 264 -10.25 -16.83 4.20
N ILE A 265 -9.26 -16.20 4.83
CA ILE A 265 -8.82 -14.83 4.56
C ILE A 265 -7.43 -14.89 3.96
N ILE A 266 -7.19 -14.14 2.90
CA ILE A 266 -5.84 -13.98 2.36
C ILE A 266 -5.09 -12.98 3.24
N LEU A 267 -4.05 -13.46 3.91
CA LEU A 267 -3.08 -12.63 4.63
C LEU A 267 -1.91 -12.32 3.73
N GLN A 268 -1.59 -11.05 3.58
CA GLN A 268 -0.44 -10.60 2.81
C GLN A 268 0.52 -9.78 3.67
N GLY A 269 1.79 -9.82 3.30
CA GLY A 269 2.84 -9.05 3.97
C GLY A 269 4.10 -8.96 3.14
N ILE A 270 5.07 -8.25 3.67
CA ILE A 270 6.42 -8.17 3.14
C ILE A 270 7.36 -8.51 4.29
N ILE A 271 8.27 -9.44 4.06
CA ILE A 271 9.33 -9.80 5.01
C ILE A 271 10.51 -8.90 4.72
N ASP A 272 10.95 -8.11 5.71
CA ASP A 272 12.02 -7.13 5.54
C ASP A 272 13.33 -7.79 5.08
N LEU A 273 13.74 -8.86 5.76
CA LEU A 273 14.93 -9.63 5.42
C LEU A 273 14.82 -11.07 5.95
N TYR A 274 15.31 -12.02 5.18
CA TYR A 274 15.62 -13.36 5.67
C TYR A 274 16.83 -13.94 4.94
N PHE A 275 17.49 -14.88 5.59
CA PHE A 275 18.65 -15.56 5.03
C PHE A 275 18.77 -16.99 5.61
N GLU A 276 19.53 -17.82 4.92
CA GLU A 276 19.90 -19.15 5.39
C GLU A 276 21.24 -19.05 6.14
N ASP A 277 21.28 -19.52 7.38
CA ASP A 277 22.47 -19.55 8.19
C ASP A 277 23.41 -20.72 7.79
N LYS A 278 24.50 -20.90 8.54
CA LYS A 278 25.51 -21.97 8.28
C LYS A 278 24.96 -23.38 8.50
N ASN A 279 23.90 -23.51 9.31
CA ASN A 279 23.29 -24.79 9.65
C ASN A 279 22.17 -25.15 8.66
N GLY A 280 21.75 -24.23 7.81
CA GLY A 280 20.62 -24.37 6.90
C GLY A 280 19.30 -23.88 7.50
N ASP A 281 19.35 -23.22 8.65
CA ASP A 281 18.18 -22.64 9.28
C ASP A 281 17.81 -21.29 8.64
N ILE A 282 16.53 -21.03 8.46
CA ILE A 282 16.05 -19.74 7.96
C ILE A 282 15.94 -18.75 9.12
N ILE A 283 16.68 -17.67 9.03
CA ILE A 283 16.66 -16.57 9.99
C ILE A 283 15.84 -15.42 9.42
N LEU A 284 14.78 -15.06 10.15
CA LEU A 284 13.92 -13.91 9.83
C LEU A 284 14.39 -12.68 10.61
N VAL A 285 14.46 -11.54 9.92
CA VAL A 285 14.81 -10.24 10.53
C VAL A 285 13.77 -9.22 10.14
N ASP A 286 13.20 -8.54 11.14
CA ASP A 286 12.23 -7.47 10.99
C ASP A 286 12.79 -6.21 11.67
N TYR A 287 12.96 -5.13 10.89
CA TYR A 287 13.56 -3.90 11.38
C TYR A 287 12.55 -3.03 12.11
N LYS A 288 12.90 -2.61 13.32
CA LYS A 288 12.06 -1.69 14.11
C LYS A 288 12.87 -0.51 14.63
N THR A 289 12.30 0.67 14.52
CA THR A 289 12.90 1.94 14.94
C THR A 289 12.36 2.41 16.29
N ASP A 290 11.67 1.54 17.05
CA ASP A 290 11.20 1.83 18.40
C ASP A 290 12.39 2.19 19.31
N LYS A 291 12.25 3.26 20.09
CA LYS A 291 13.28 3.66 21.06
C LYS A 291 13.23 2.76 22.27
N CYS A 292 14.32 2.06 22.55
CA CYS A 292 14.48 1.20 23.71
C CYS A 292 15.74 1.62 24.46
N THR A 293 15.59 2.01 25.73
CA THR A 293 16.71 2.45 26.60
C THR A 293 17.13 1.37 27.60
N SER A 294 16.28 0.36 27.79
CA SER A 294 16.53 -0.74 28.74
C SER A 294 16.22 -2.11 28.13
N LYS A 295 16.80 -3.15 28.71
CA LYS A 295 16.53 -4.55 28.31
C LYS A 295 15.06 -4.94 28.49
N ALA A 296 14.39 -4.38 29.50
CA ALA A 296 12.97 -4.61 29.74
C ALA A 296 12.10 -4.00 28.63
N GLU A 297 12.43 -2.80 28.15
CA GLU A 297 11.75 -2.17 27.01
C GLU A 297 11.98 -2.96 25.72
N GLN A 298 13.21 -3.46 25.48
CA GLN A 298 13.52 -4.31 24.34
C GLN A 298 12.64 -5.58 24.32
N LEU A 299 12.49 -6.24 25.48
CA LEU A 299 11.63 -7.41 25.61
C LEU A 299 10.14 -7.08 25.37
N ALA A 300 9.69 -5.93 25.87
CA ALA A 300 8.32 -5.48 25.64
C ALA A 300 8.05 -5.20 24.15
N VAL A 301 9.00 -4.57 23.46
CA VAL A 301 8.93 -4.34 22.00
C VAL A 301 8.98 -5.68 21.25
N ALA A 302 9.88 -6.59 21.61
CA ALA A 302 9.93 -7.92 20.97
C ALA A 302 8.59 -8.65 21.10
N LYS A 303 7.97 -8.63 22.29
CA LYS A 303 6.64 -9.23 22.51
C LYS A 303 5.54 -8.57 21.68
N LYS A 304 5.58 -7.24 21.52
CA LYS A 304 4.64 -6.49 20.66
C LYS A 304 4.67 -6.96 19.20
N TYR A 305 5.83 -7.39 18.70
CA TYR A 305 6.05 -7.82 17.32
C TYR A 305 6.06 -9.36 17.14
N GLU A 306 5.95 -10.13 18.23
CA GLU A 306 5.99 -11.60 18.22
C GLU A 306 4.97 -12.21 17.24
N LYS A 307 3.71 -11.73 17.28
CA LYS A 307 2.65 -12.21 16.38
C LYS A 307 2.98 -11.97 14.91
N GLN A 308 3.63 -10.86 14.59
CA GLN A 308 4.08 -10.56 13.23
C GLN A 308 5.12 -11.58 12.76
N LEU A 309 6.13 -11.86 13.59
CA LEU A 309 7.19 -12.82 13.27
C LEU A 309 6.65 -14.25 13.14
N ILE A 310 5.68 -14.65 13.96
CA ILE A 310 5.00 -15.95 13.84
C ILE A 310 4.28 -16.07 12.48
N LEU A 311 3.58 -15.03 12.05
CA LEU A 311 2.89 -15.02 10.75
C LEU A 311 3.89 -15.05 9.58
N TYR A 312 5.03 -14.38 9.72
CA TYR A 312 6.12 -14.44 8.72
C TYR A 312 6.75 -15.83 8.65
N ALA A 313 7.03 -16.45 9.80
CA ALA A 313 7.57 -17.82 9.84
C ALA A 313 6.63 -18.81 9.16
N ARG A 314 5.33 -18.72 9.45
CA ARG A 314 4.30 -19.54 8.80
C ARG A 314 4.21 -19.32 7.28
N ALA A 315 4.52 -18.13 6.81
CA ALA A 315 4.55 -17.84 5.38
C ALA A 315 5.77 -18.46 4.66
N MET A 316 6.76 -18.93 5.42
CA MET A 316 7.96 -19.58 4.91
C MET A 316 7.89 -21.12 4.93
N GLU A 317 6.88 -21.70 5.59
CA GLU A 317 6.56 -23.15 5.59
C GLU A 317 5.85 -23.57 4.30
#